data_a9f0ab744f6e23ff3ba9858fc5b2fe3c
#
_entry.id   a9f0ab744f6e23ff3ba9858fc5b2fe3c
#
_cell.length_a   1.000
_cell.length_b   1.000
_cell.length_c   1.000
_cell.angle_alpha   90.00
_cell.angle_beta   90.00
_cell.angle_gamma   90.00
#
_symmetry.space_group_name_H-M   'P 1'
#
loop_
_entity.id
_entity.type
_entity.pdbx_description
1 polymer ?
#
loop_
_entity_poly.entity_id
_entity_poly.type
_entity_poly.pdbx_seq_one_letter_code
_entity_poly.pdbx_strand_id
1 'polypeptide(L)'
;VYSILGNHDYGDYSDWASDEDKKANNDLMRDYQREMGWNLLLNETRYLKRGNDSIAVIGVENVGDPPFKNYGSLKDAYPVLNDSTVKILLSHNPAHWEREISNHNERNIALTLSGHTHAMQISLLGISPASLRYKYWSGLYADDSNRQKLYVNVGVGTVAMPMRIGAN
;
A
#
# COMPACT_ATOMS: atom_id res chain seq x y z
N VAL A 1 -6.22 -3.14 14.14
CA VAL A 1 -5.25 -2.90 13.06
C VAL A 1 -5.91 -3.14 11.74
N TYR A 2 -5.63 -2.30 10.71
CA TYR A 2 -5.95 -2.55 9.30
C TYR A 2 -4.68 -2.93 8.57
N SER A 3 -4.75 -3.93 7.71
CA SER A 3 -3.63 -4.42 6.92
C SER A 3 -4.02 -4.62 5.46
N ILE A 4 -3.05 -4.61 4.60
CA ILE A 4 -3.14 -4.95 3.17
C ILE A 4 -1.96 -5.84 2.80
N LEU A 5 -2.00 -6.45 1.64
CA LEU A 5 -0.90 -7.23 1.09
C LEU A 5 0.02 -6.38 0.21
N GLY A 6 1.33 -6.64 0.30
CA GLY A 6 2.33 -6.12 -0.61
C GLY A 6 2.74 -7.15 -1.67
N ASN A 7 3.62 -6.75 -2.58
CA ASN A 7 4.03 -7.59 -3.71
C ASN A 7 4.71 -8.90 -3.30
N HIS A 8 5.39 -8.94 -2.16
CA HIS A 8 6.04 -10.18 -1.68
C HIS A 8 5.07 -11.19 -1.04
N ASP A 9 3.87 -10.77 -0.69
CA ASP A 9 2.92 -11.60 0.06
C ASP A 9 2.19 -12.64 -0.82
N TYR A 10 2.32 -12.53 -2.14
CA TYR A 10 1.66 -13.45 -3.10
C TYR A 10 2.52 -14.64 -3.51
N GLY A 11 3.78 -14.71 -3.05
CA GLY A 11 4.71 -15.78 -3.41
C GLY A 11 5.15 -15.75 -4.88
N ASP A 12 4.97 -14.62 -5.59
CA ASP A 12 5.31 -14.49 -7.02
C ASP A 12 6.83 -14.49 -7.29
N TYR A 13 7.64 -14.30 -6.25
CA TYR A 13 9.11 -14.25 -6.35
C TYR A 13 9.80 -15.52 -5.85
N SER A 14 9.03 -16.57 -5.59
CA SER A 14 9.54 -17.85 -5.08
C SER A 14 9.17 -18.98 -6.03
N ASP A 15 10.04 -19.97 -6.12
CA ASP A 15 9.74 -21.23 -6.80
C ASP A 15 8.86 -22.09 -5.90
N TRP A 16 7.78 -22.63 -6.44
CA TRP A 16 6.83 -23.48 -5.75
C TRP A 16 6.79 -24.85 -6.40
N ALA A 17 6.60 -25.89 -5.60
CA ALA A 17 6.46 -27.25 -6.14
C ALA A 17 5.17 -27.42 -6.96
N SER A 18 4.11 -26.66 -6.60
CA SER A 18 2.84 -26.60 -7.31
C SER A 18 2.12 -25.25 -7.09
N ASP A 19 1.10 -24.98 -7.91
CA ASP A 19 0.21 -23.83 -7.70
C ASP A 19 -0.64 -24.00 -6.43
N GLU A 20 -0.95 -25.24 -6.06
CA GLU A 20 -1.64 -25.58 -4.82
C GLU A 20 -0.80 -25.20 -3.58
N ASP A 21 0.51 -25.50 -3.59
CA ASP A 21 1.41 -25.14 -2.49
C ASP A 21 1.52 -23.63 -2.34
N LYS A 22 1.65 -22.90 -3.44
CA LYS A 22 1.63 -21.44 -3.46
C LYS A 22 0.34 -20.89 -2.88
N LYS A 23 -0.80 -21.44 -3.31
CA LYS A 23 -2.11 -21.02 -2.81
C LYS A 23 -2.25 -21.30 -1.32
N ALA A 24 -1.86 -22.48 -0.86
CA ALA A 24 -1.92 -22.85 0.55
C ALA A 24 -1.07 -21.91 1.43
N ASN A 25 0.12 -21.52 0.97
CA ASN A 25 0.95 -20.55 1.66
C ASN A 25 0.28 -19.17 1.73
N ASN A 26 -0.33 -18.71 0.64
CA ASN A 26 -1.02 -17.42 0.61
C ASN A 26 -2.25 -17.42 1.53
N ASP A 27 -3.02 -18.50 1.55
CA ASP A 27 -4.17 -18.65 2.43
C ASP A 27 -3.72 -18.64 3.90
N LEU A 28 -2.67 -19.40 4.23
CA LEU A 28 -2.09 -19.45 5.59
C LEU A 28 -1.63 -18.09 6.08
N MET A 29 -0.97 -17.30 5.23
CA MET A 29 -0.50 -15.96 5.58
C MET A 29 -1.67 -15.00 5.85
N ARG A 30 -2.75 -15.10 5.07
CA ARG A 30 -3.98 -14.34 5.30
C ARG A 30 -4.68 -14.75 6.60
N ASP A 31 -4.71 -16.03 6.89
CA ASP A 31 -5.30 -16.58 8.11
C ASP A 31 -4.53 -16.14 9.37
N TYR A 32 -3.21 -16.14 9.34
CA TYR A 32 -2.41 -15.59 10.45
C TYR A 32 -2.73 -14.14 10.75
N GLN A 33 -2.94 -13.29 9.74
CA GLN A 33 -3.33 -11.89 9.98
C GLN A 33 -4.72 -11.81 10.64
N ARG A 34 -5.66 -12.65 10.23
CA ARG A 34 -7.01 -12.72 10.84
C ARG A 34 -6.96 -13.23 12.28
N GLU A 35 -6.15 -14.28 12.54
CA GLU A 35 -5.94 -14.82 13.88
C GLU A 35 -5.31 -13.81 14.85
N MET A 36 -4.43 -12.93 14.36
CA MET A 36 -3.91 -11.79 15.11
C MET A 36 -4.98 -10.70 15.37
N GLY A 37 -6.20 -10.86 14.90
CA GLY A 37 -7.27 -9.87 15.02
C GLY A 37 -7.09 -8.67 14.10
N TRP A 38 -6.33 -8.79 13.02
CA TRP A 38 -6.17 -7.72 12.04
C TRP A 38 -7.31 -7.75 11.02
N ASN A 39 -7.73 -6.57 10.61
CA ASN A 39 -8.69 -6.39 9.50
C ASN A 39 -7.90 -6.33 8.20
N LEU A 40 -7.63 -7.49 7.62
CA LEU A 40 -7.01 -7.60 6.30
C LEU A 40 -8.01 -7.18 5.23
N LEU A 41 -7.64 -6.18 4.43
CA LEU A 41 -8.47 -5.62 3.36
C LEU A 41 -7.92 -6.08 2.02
N LEU A 42 -8.75 -6.80 1.27
CA LEU A 42 -8.44 -7.38 -0.05
C LEU A 42 -9.37 -6.74 -1.09
N ASN A 43 -9.04 -5.53 -1.55
CA ASN A 43 -9.92 -4.66 -2.34
C ASN A 43 -11.26 -4.39 -1.62
N GLU A 44 -11.17 -3.96 -0.36
CA GLU A 44 -12.30 -3.76 0.52
C GLU A 44 -12.23 -2.43 1.26
N THR A 45 -13.39 -2.00 1.75
CA THR A 45 -13.53 -0.78 2.56
C THR A 45 -14.12 -1.10 3.93
N ARG A 46 -13.63 -0.39 4.95
CA ARG A 46 -14.22 -0.33 6.28
C ARG A 46 -14.50 1.12 6.65
N TYR A 47 -15.59 1.33 7.38
CA TYR A 47 -15.98 2.66 7.86
C TYR A 47 -15.65 2.82 9.34
N LEU A 48 -14.95 3.90 9.67
CA LEU A 48 -14.78 4.36 11.04
C LEU A 48 -15.84 5.42 11.32
N LYS A 49 -16.68 5.18 12.31
CA LYS A 49 -17.81 6.06 12.66
C LYS A 49 -17.60 6.70 14.03
N ARG A 50 -17.94 7.98 14.14
CA ARG A 50 -17.98 8.72 15.40
C ARG A 50 -19.20 9.63 15.39
N GLY A 51 -20.24 9.27 16.16
CA GLY A 51 -21.53 9.95 16.08
C GLY A 51 -22.11 9.83 14.67
N ASN A 52 -22.40 10.96 14.04
CA ASN A 52 -22.93 11.04 12.68
C ASN A 52 -21.83 11.11 11.60
N ASP A 53 -20.57 11.26 12.01
CA ASP A 53 -19.44 11.37 11.08
C ASP A 53 -18.87 10.00 10.74
N SER A 54 -18.33 9.89 9.54
CA SER A 54 -17.61 8.69 9.12
C SER A 54 -16.46 9.02 8.17
N ILE A 55 -15.42 8.20 8.23
CA ILE A 55 -14.36 8.15 7.22
C ILE A 55 -14.29 6.72 6.67
N ALA A 56 -13.93 6.59 5.40
CA ALA A 56 -13.70 5.30 4.78
C ALA A 56 -12.20 4.96 4.83
N VAL A 57 -11.86 3.77 5.31
CA VAL A 57 -10.54 3.16 5.19
C VAL A 57 -10.62 2.14 4.07
N ILE A 58 -9.99 2.45 2.94
CA ILE A 58 -9.96 1.62 1.75
C ILE A 58 -8.64 0.85 1.75
N GLY A 59 -8.68 -0.46 1.59
CA GLY A 59 -7.49 -1.28 1.38
C GLY A 59 -7.54 -1.91 -0.01
N VAL A 60 -6.53 -1.65 -0.82
CA VAL A 60 -6.34 -2.35 -2.09
C VAL A 60 -5.24 -3.40 -1.96
N GLU A 61 -5.40 -4.50 -2.67
CA GLU A 61 -4.33 -5.47 -2.88
C GLU A 61 -3.17 -4.83 -3.65
N ASN A 62 -2.07 -5.56 -3.85
CA ASN A 62 -0.90 -4.97 -4.51
C ASN A 62 -1.19 -4.50 -5.94
N VAL A 63 -0.96 -3.21 -6.18
CA VAL A 63 -1.02 -2.61 -7.52
C VAL A 63 0.38 -2.70 -8.13
N GLY A 64 0.58 -3.70 -8.99
CA GLY A 64 1.84 -3.95 -9.67
C GLY A 64 2.04 -3.06 -10.91
N ASP A 65 3.30 -2.80 -11.23
CA ASP A 65 3.71 -2.20 -12.50
C ASP A 65 4.14 -3.30 -13.48
N PRO A 66 3.78 -3.25 -14.76
CA PRO A 66 4.25 -4.24 -15.72
C PRO A 66 5.77 -4.39 -15.70
N PRO A 67 6.34 -5.59 -15.76
CA PRO A 67 5.68 -6.88 -16.04
C PRO A 67 5.10 -7.59 -14.79
N PHE A 68 5.06 -6.96 -13.62
CA PHE A 68 4.57 -7.57 -12.38
C PHE A 68 3.05 -7.65 -12.36
N LYS A 69 2.53 -8.66 -11.65
CA LYS A 69 1.09 -8.88 -11.52
C LYS A 69 0.43 -7.75 -10.75
N ASN A 70 -0.74 -7.37 -11.21
CA ASN A 70 -1.63 -6.45 -10.52
C ASN A 70 -2.81 -7.23 -9.92
N TYR A 71 -3.01 -7.08 -8.60
CA TYR A 71 -4.11 -7.65 -7.83
C TYR A 71 -5.06 -6.58 -7.31
N GLY A 72 -4.58 -5.32 -7.23
CA GLY A 72 -5.32 -4.21 -6.66
C GLY A 72 -6.33 -3.61 -7.62
N SER A 73 -7.49 -3.24 -7.07
CA SER A 73 -8.55 -2.53 -7.79
C SER A 73 -9.20 -1.51 -6.85
N LEU A 74 -8.94 -0.24 -7.09
CA LEU A 74 -9.58 0.84 -6.33
C LEU A 74 -11.09 0.88 -6.58
N LYS A 75 -11.52 0.60 -7.80
CA LYS A 75 -12.94 0.56 -8.18
C LYS A 75 -13.71 -0.54 -7.43
N ASP A 76 -13.11 -1.72 -7.27
CA ASP A 76 -13.76 -2.82 -6.55
C ASP A 76 -13.73 -2.55 -5.04
N ALA A 77 -12.64 -1.98 -4.53
CA ALA A 77 -12.50 -1.61 -3.13
C ALA A 77 -13.50 -0.51 -2.70
N TYR A 78 -13.80 0.44 -3.58
CA TYR A 78 -14.73 1.54 -3.32
C TYR A 78 -15.44 1.97 -4.62
N PRO A 79 -16.59 1.38 -4.96
CA PRO A 79 -17.26 1.58 -6.26
C PRO A 79 -17.70 3.01 -6.56
N VAL A 80 -18.03 3.82 -5.51
CA VAL A 80 -18.52 5.21 -5.64
C VAL A 80 -17.45 6.19 -5.18
N LEU A 81 -16.34 6.29 -5.90
CA LEU A 81 -15.17 7.09 -5.50
C LEU A 81 -15.42 8.60 -5.39
N ASN A 82 -16.40 9.13 -6.09
CA ASN A 82 -16.71 10.56 -6.13
C ASN A 82 -17.76 11.02 -5.10
N ASP A 83 -18.11 10.18 -4.14
CA ASP A 83 -18.96 10.60 -3.04
C ASP A 83 -18.25 11.58 -2.09
N SER A 84 -19.00 12.22 -1.20
CA SER A 84 -18.48 13.22 -0.26
C SER A 84 -17.70 12.62 0.93
N THR A 85 -17.67 11.31 1.07
CA THR A 85 -16.99 10.64 2.18
C THR A 85 -15.48 10.87 2.12
N VAL A 86 -14.90 11.32 3.20
CA VAL A 86 -13.42 11.43 3.32
C VAL A 86 -12.82 10.05 3.41
N LYS A 87 -11.77 9.81 2.62
CA LYS A 87 -11.17 8.49 2.47
C LYS A 87 -9.69 8.48 2.86
N ILE A 88 -9.29 7.40 3.51
CA ILE A 88 -7.87 7.02 3.71
C ILE A 88 -7.64 5.75 2.91
N LEU A 89 -6.67 5.79 2.00
CA LEU A 89 -6.30 4.65 1.16
C LEU A 89 -5.05 3.97 1.70
N LEU A 90 -5.11 2.67 1.89
CA LEU A 90 -3.96 1.81 2.10
C LEU A 90 -3.59 1.17 0.76
N SER A 91 -2.40 1.47 0.24
CA SER A 91 -1.91 0.93 -1.02
C SER A 91 -0.41 0.71 -0.94
N HIS A 92 0.05 -0.52 -1.13
CA HIS A 92 1.44 -0.89 -0.91
C HIS A 92 2.41 -0.11 -1.81
N ASN A 93 2.15 -0.05 -3.12
CA ASN A 93 3.01 0.61 -4.10
C ASN A 93 2.67 2.11 -4.25
N PRO A 94 3.58 3.04 -3.95
CA PRO A 94 3.33 4.48 -4.07
C PRO A 94 3.06 4.95 -5.51
N ALA A 95 3.46 4.20 -6.53
CA ALA A 95 3.13 4.52 -7.92
C ALA A 95 1.61 4.50 -8.20
N HIS A 96 0.84 3.76 -7.40
CA HIS A 96 -0.62 3.78 -7.48
C HIS A 96 -1.20 5.18 -7.21
N TRP A 97 -0.65 5.89 -6.20
CA TRP A 97 -1.06 7.26 -5.89
C TRP A 97 -0.86 8.20 -7.09
N GLU A 98 0.29 8.12 -7.76
CA GLU A 98 0.57 8.96 -8.93
C GLU A 98 -0.40 8.69 -10.09
N ARG A 99 -0.73 7.43 -10.32
CA ARG A 99 -1.56 7.04 -11.47
C ARG A 99 -3.05 7.31 -11.27
N GLU A 100 -3.55 7.08 -10.06
CA GLU A 100 -5.00 7.04 -9.86
C GLU A 100 -5.53 8.02 -8.82
N ILE A 101 -4.68 8.62 -7.98
CA ILE A 101 -5.12 9.43 -6.86
C ILE A 101 -4.71 10.89 -7.02
N SER A 102 -3.44 11.13 -7.29
CA SER A 102 -2.90 12.49 -7.43
C SER A 102 -3.67 13.29 -8.49
N ASN A 103 -4.08 14.50 -8.13
CA ASN A 103 -4.86 15.41 -8.97
C ASN A 103 -6.28 14.90 -9.35
N HIS A 104 -6.77 13.84 -8.69
CA HIS A 104 -8.15 13.36 -8.78
C HIS A 104 -8.95 13.78 -7.54
N ASN A 105 -9.07 15.09 -7.31
CA ASN A 105 -9.69 15.64 -6.10
C ASN A 105 -11.15 15.23 -5.92
N GLU A 106 -11.85 14.91 -7.00
CA GLU A 106 -13.22 14.42 -7.00
C GLU A 106 -13.38 13.08 -6.25
N ARG A 107 -12.31 12.32 -6.09
CA ARG A 107 -12.31 11.04 -5.35
C ARG A 107 -12.30 11.21 -3.84
N ASN A 108 -11.99 12.42 -3.35
CA ASN A 108 -11.94 12.79 -1.94
C ASN A 108 -11.08 11.84 -1.07
N ILE A 109 -9.96 11.35 -1.64
CA ILE A 109 -8.96 10.55 -0.93
C ILE A 109 -7.96 11.52 -0.29
N ALA A 110 -8.14 11.77 0.99
CA ALA A 110 -7.35 12.78 1.71
C ALA A 110 -5.91 12.31 2.01
N LEU A 111 -5.75 11.01 2.26
CA LEU A 111 -4.46 10.43 2.61
C LEU A 111 -4.31 9.05 1.99
N THR A 112 -3.17 8.81 1.35
CA THR A 112 -2.72 7.47 0.95
C THR A 112 -1.51 7.07 1.78
N LEU A 113 -1.53 5.86 2.34
CA LEU A 113 -0.42 5.27 3.08
C LEU A 113 0.19 4.16 2.23
N SER A 114 1.50 4.26 1.98
CA SER A 114 2.25 3.31 1.16
C SER A 114 3.54 2.86 1.82
N GLY A 115 4.13 1.78 1.31
CA GLY A 115 5.42 1.23 1.70
C GLY A 115 6.30 0.94 0.50
N HIS A 116 6.65 -0.32 0.28
CA HIS A 116 7.27 -0.89 -0.91
C HIS A 116 8.74 -0.54 -1.14
N THR A 117 9.15 0.70 -1.00
CA THR A 117 10.45 1.19 -1.46
C THR A 117 11.61 0.80 -0.56
N HIS A 118 11.33 0.57 0.73
CA HIS A 118 12.32 0.36 1.80
C HIS A 118 13.43 1.44 1.86
N ALA A 119 13.31 2.53 1.12
CA ALA A 119 14.41 3.46 0.81
C ALA A 119 15.66 2.73 0.29
N MET A 120 15.49 1.57 -0.41
CA MET A 120 16.56 0.62 -0.73
C MET A 120 17.47 0.33 0.48
N GLN A 121 16.94 0.42 1.71
CA GLN A 121 17.60 0.16 3.00
C GLN A 121 18.80 1.07 3.31
N ILE A 122 19.09 2.06 2.48
CA ILE A 122 20.19 3.01 2.66
C ILE A 122 19.67 4.44 2.53
N SER A 123 19.89 5.24 3.57
CA SER A 123 19.64 6.69 3.55
C SER A 123 20.70 7.40 4.36
N LEU A 124 21.34 8.40 3.78
CA LEU A 124 22.35 9.21 4.45
C LEU A 124 22.03 10.69 4.18
N LEU A 125 21.88 11.47 5.24
CA LEU A 125 21.55 12.92 5.15
C LEU A 125 20.33 13.21 4.26
N GLY A 126 19.32 12.32 4.27
CA GLY A 126 18.12 12.49 3.47
C GLY A 126 18.26 12.07 2.00
N ILE A 127 19.39 11.49 1.61
CA ILE A 127 19.64 10.98 0.26
C ILE A 127 19.64 9.44 0.30
N SER A 128 18.96 8.83 -0.67
CA SER A 128 18.88 7.38 -0.81
C SER A 128 19.00 6.98 -2.29
N PRO A 129 19.62 5.85 -2.61
CA PRO A 129 19.59 5.28 -3.96
C PRO A 129 18.15 5.05 -4.46
N ALA A 130 17.19 4.89 -3.56
CA ALA A 130 15.77 4.77 -3.90
C ALA A 130 15.25 5.97 -4.71
N SER A 131 15.80 7.17 -4.51
CA SER A 131 15.41 8.37 -5.27
C SER A 131 15.70 8.27 -6.78
N LEU A 132 16.63 7.41 -7.19
CA LEU A 132 16.93 7.14 -8.60
C LEU A 132 15.90 6.21 -9.25
N ARG A 133 15.18 5.42 -8.43
CA ARG A 133 14.24 4.39 -8.91
C ARG A 133 12.77 4.78 -8.68
N TYR A 134 12.50 5.46 -7.57
CA TYR A 134 11.15 5.80 -7.13
C TYR A 134 11.01 7.30 -6.98
N LYS A 135 10.04 7.91 -7.66
CA LYS A 135 9.69 9.33 -7.49
C LYS A 135 9.23 9.62 -6.06
N TYR A 136 8.45 8.72 -5.50
CA TYR A 136 7.93 8.79 -4.13
C TYR A 136 8.54 7.65 -3.32
N TRP A 137 9.64 7.90 -2.63
CA TRP A 137 10.40 6.84 -1.98
C TRP A 137 10.38 6.87 -0.44
N SER A 138 10.08 7.99 0.19
CA SER A 138 10.01 8.16 1.66
C SER A 138 9.35 9.46 2.05
N GLY A 139 8.59 9.44 3.16
CA GLY A 139 8.04 10.66 3.76
C GLY A 139 6.72 11.12 3.14
N LEU A 140 6.41 12.39 3.36
CA LEU A 140 5.13 12.99 3.00
C LEU A 140 5.23 13.77 1.68
N TYR A 141 4.31 13.50 0.78
CA TYR A 141 4.11 14.21 -0.48
C TYR A 141 2.69 14.77 -0.54
N ALA A 142 2.48 15.73 -1.43
CA ALA A 142 1.17 16.31 -1.70
C ALA A 142 0.96 16.44 -3.21
N ASP A 143 -0.31 16.43 -3.62
CA ASP A 143 -0.71 16.82 -4.97
C ASP A 143 -0.57 18.34 -5.17
N ASP A 144 -0.80 18.81 -6.40
CA ASP A 144 -0.65 20.22 -6.78
C ASP A 144 -1.62 21.12 -5.98
N SER A 145 -2.78 20.62 -5.62
CA SER A 145 -3.79 21.32 -4.82
C SER A 145 -3.52 21.30 -3.31
N ASN A 146 -2.52 20.53 -2.86
CA ASN A 146 -2.22 20.25 -1.46
C ASN A 146 -3.40 19.60 -0.66
N ARG A 147 -4.38 19.04 -1.35
CA ARG A 147 -5.58 18.42 -0.74
C ARG A 147 -5.41 16.93 -0.54
N GLN A 148 -4.67 16.27 -1.41
CA GLN A 148 -4.38 14.84 -1.35
C GLN A 148 -2.94 14.63 -0.92
N LYS A 149 -2.74 13.75 0.05
CA LYS A 149 -1.43 13.44 0.62
C LYS A 149 -1.08 11.98 0.35
N LEU A 150 0.20 11.76 0.12
CA LEU A 150 0.82 10.44 0.13
C LEU A 150 1.87 10.39 1.23
N TYR A 151 1.81 9.40 2.10
CA TYR A 151 2.89 9.10 3.03
C TYR A 151 3.50 7.74 2.69
N VAL A 152 4.79 7.72 2.40
CA VAL A 152 5.56 6.52 2.11
C VAL A 152 6.40 6.15 3.32
N ASN A 153 6.06 5.03 3.96
CA ASN A 153 6.83 4.45 5.06
C ASN A 153 7.90 3.52 4.49
N VAL A 154 9.11 3.66 4.97
CA VAL A 154 10.25 2.83 4.50
C VAL A 154 10.33 1.46 5.17
N GLY A 155 9.37 1.14 6.04
CA GLY A 155 9.31 -0.14 6.75
C GLY A 155 10.41 -0.31 7.80
N VAL A 156 10.35 -1.42 8.52
CA VAL A 156 11.32 -1.80 9.56
C VAL A 156 12.11 -3.06 9.20
N GLY A 157 11.65 -3.79 8.19
CA GLY A 157 12.26 -5.03 7.71
C GLY A 157 13.41 -4.81 6.72
N THR A 158 13.95 -5.92 6.23
CA THR A 158 15.02 -5.94 5.21
C THR A 158 14.58 -6.74 3.98
N VAL A 159 15.13 -6.37 2.81
CA VAL A 159 14.94 -7.06 1.53
C VAL A 159 16.32 -7.27 0.90
N ALA A 160 16.63 -8.50 0.52
CA ALA A 160 17.89 -8.93 -0.09
C ALA A 160 19.12 -8.76 0.80
N MET A 161 19.40 -7.59 1.34
CA MET A 161 20.51 -7.35 2.28
C MET A 161 20.02 -7.34 3.73
N PRO A 162 20.64 -8.10 4.64
CA PRO A 162 20.18 -8.18 6.04
C PRO A 162 20.65 -6.98 6.88
N MET A 163 20.57 -5.78 6.34
CA MET A 163 20.99 -4.54 7.02
C MET A 163 20.20 -3.33 6.54
N ARG A 164 20.10 -2.31 7.41
CA ARG A 164 19.58 -0.97 7.07
C ARG A 164 20.59 0.07 7.56
N ILE A 165 20.82 1.11 6.78
CA ILE A 165 21.74 2.21 7.11
C ILE A 165 20.99 3.52 6.97
N GLY A 166 20.65 4.16 8.11
CA GLY A 166 19.98 5.46 8.15
C GLY A 166 18.57 5.53 7.54
N ALA A 167 18.04 4.42 7.07
CA ALA A 167 16.69 4.30 6.50
C ALA A 167 15.71 3.81 7.59
N ASN A 168 15.40 4.71 8.53
CA ASN A 168 14.53 4.44 9.69
C ASN A 168 13.20 5.15 9.53
#